data_dbf7376cc4dbe09b5f0adbdfeb14027c
#
_entry.id   dbf7376cc4dbe09b5f0adbdfeb14027c
#
_cell.length_a   1.000
_cell.length_b   1.000
_cell.length_c   1.000
_cell.angle_alpha   90.00
_cell.angle_beta   90.00
_cell.angle_gamma   90.00
#
_symmetry.space_group_name_H-M   'P 1'
#
loop_
_entity.id
_entity.type
_entity.pdbx_description
1 polymer ?
#
loop_
_entity_poly.entity_id
_entity_poly.type
_entity_poly.pdbx_seq_one_letter_code
_entity_poly.pdbx_strand_id
1 'polypeptide(L)'
;MQIKIIGAGLAGCEAALWLADHGVQVDLYEQKPVKFSPAHKSAGFAELICSNSLKAERPDSASGLLKIEMRMMGSHLLDAAETARVAAGGALAVDRDVFSTAVTEMVEKNSGITVHREEVTALDESVPVLVASGPLTEGALAEQIAALTGSHRLSFFDAVAPIVSAESLDMEKIFAASRYGRGEADYLNCPFNKLEYETFYNELLNAERAPLHDFDGELTVYEGCMPIEVMAGRGADTMRYGPLRPVGLRDPRTGHRPWANVQLRAENTARTLYNIVGFQTNLKWGEQKRVFSMIPGLEHAEFIR
;
A
#
# COMPACT_ATOMS: atom_id res chain seq x y z
N MET A 1 -29.61 -18.92 2.54
CA MET A 1 -28.77 -18.81 1.33
C MET A 1 -27.34 -18.96 1.77
N GLN A 2 -26.50 -19.67 1.03
CA GLN A 2 -25.08 -19.88 1.33
C GLN A 2 -24.27 -19.34 0.17
N ILE A 3 -23.16 -18.65 0.45
CA ILE A 3 -22.26 -18.07 -0.54
C ILE A 3 -20.84 -18.47 -0.21
N LYS A 4 -20.06 -18.84 -1.22
CA LYS A 4 -18.64 -19.11 -1.10
C LYS A 4 -17.84 -17.85 -1.51
N ILE A 5 -16.91 -17.44 -0.67
CA ILE A 5 -15.98 -16.34 -0.96
C ILE A 5 -14.56 -16.89 -0.97
N ILE A 6 -13.80 -16.61 -2.04
CA ILE A 6 -12.43 -17.07 -2.21
C ILE A 6 -11.48 -15.89 -2.07
N GLY A 7 -10.68 -15.90 -1.01
CA GLY A 7 -9.72 -14.86 -0.64
C GLY A 7 -10.22 -13.96 0.50
N ALA A 8 -9.48 -13.94 1.61
CA ALA A 8 -9.73 -13.09 2.78
C ALA A 8 -8.86 -11.83 2.77
N GLY A 9 -8.71 -11.20 1.60
CA GLY A 9 -8.21 -9.85 1.44
C GLY A 9 -9.25 -8.79 1.83
N LEU A 10 -8.98 -7.51 1.55
CA LEU A 10 -9.92 -6.42 1.86
C LEU A 10 -11.32 -6.68 1.30
N ALA A 11 -11.42 -7.03 0.00
CA ALA A 11 -12.69 -7.20 -0.67
C ALA A 11 -13.48 -8.41 -0.13
N GLY A 12 -12.78 -9.55 0.11
CA GLY A 12 -13.43 -10.75 0.60
C GLY A 12 -13.92 -10.62 2.04
N CYS A 13 -13.13 -9.98 2.92
CA CYS A 13 -13.55 -9.73 4.31
C CYS A 13 -14.74 -8.76 4.38
N GLU A 14 -14.70 -7.66 3.62
CA GLU A 14 -15.83 -6.72 3.57
C GLU A 14 -17.12 -7.42 3.11
N ALA A 15 -17.03 -8.19 2.01
CA ALA A 15 -18.18 -8.91 1.48
C ALA A 15 -18.69 -9.96 2.47
N ALA A 16 -17.80 -10.71 3.13
CA ALA A 16 -18.18 -11.73 4.10
C ALA A 16 -18.93 -11.14 5.30
N LEU A 17 -18.39 -10.07 5.88
CA LEU A 17 -19.00 -9.40 7.03
C LEU A 17 -20.36 -8.79 6.64
N TRP A 18 -20.41 -8.07 5.53
CA TRP A 18 -21.64 -7.45 5.05
C TRP A 18 -22.75 -8.47 4.77
N LEU A 19 -22.42 -9.59 4.10
CA LEU A 19 -23.37 -10.66 3.81
C LEU A 19 -23.86 -11.34 5.09
N ALA A 20 -22.97 -11.62 6.05
CA ALA A 20 -23.34 -12.22 7.31
C ALA A 20 -24.33 -11.35 8.11
N ASP A 21 -24.14 -10.02 8.14
CA ASP A 21 -25.07 -9.06 8.75
C ASP A 21 -26.45 -9.07 8.11
N HIS A 22 -26.53 -9.46 6.83
CA HIS A 22 -27.80 -9.63 6.10
C HIS A 22 -28.37 -11.05 6.16
N GLY A 23 -27.88 -11.88 7.09
CA GLY A 23 -28.40 -13.22 7.34
C GLY A 23 -27.99 -14.27 6.30
N VAL A 24 -26.96 -13.99 5.50
CA VAL A 24 -26.41 -14.93 4.53
C VAL A 24 -25.29 -15.73 5.19
N GLN A 25 -25.31 -17.05 5.07
CA GLN A 25 -24.21 -17.91 5.54
C GLN A 25 -23.06 -17.83 4.53
N VAL A 26 -21.85 -17.61 5.01
CA VAL A 26 -20.66 -17.42 4.19
C VAL A 26 -19.62 -18.49 4.50
N ASP A 27 -19.15 -19.18 3.47
CA ASP A 27 -17.92 -19.98 3.50
C ASP A 27 -16.77 -19.14 2.94
N LEU A 28 -15.88 -18.65 3.82
CA LEU A 28 -14.75 -17.83 3.43
C LEU A 28 -13.48 -18.68 3.36
N TYR A 29 -12.90 -18.76 2.17
CA TYR A 29 -11.68 -19.53 1.90
C TYR A 29 -10.45 -18.60 1.84
N GLU A 30 -9.43 -18.94 2.61
CA GLU A 30 -8.14 -18.25 2.61
C GLU A 30 -7.00 -19.27 2.60
N GLN A 31 -6.11 -19.17 1.61
CA GLN A 31 -5.00 -20.11 1.48
C GLN A 31 -3.93 -19.98 2.58
N LYS A 32 -3.80 -18.80 3.20
CA LYS A 32 -2.87 -18.61 4.33
C LYS A 32 -3.42 -19.25 5.62
N PRO A 33 -2.60 -19.85 6.46
CA PRO A 33 -1.13 -19.94 6.39
C PRO A 33 -0.59 -21.14 5.60
N VAL A 34 -1.44 -21.95 4.94
CA VAL A 34 -1.02 -23.16 4.23
C VAL A 34 -0.13 -22.81 3.03
N LYS A 35 -0.53 -21.76 2.30
CA LYS A 35 0.22 -21.23 1.15
C LYS A 35 0.25 -19.71 1.20
N PHE A 36 1.44 -19.15 1.05
CA PHE A 36 1.63 -17.69 0.94
C PHE A 36 1.91 -17.31 -0.51
N SER A 37 1.37 -16.19 -0.96
CA SER A 37 1.84 -15.57 -2.20
C SER A 37 3.20 -14.90 -1.96
N PRO A 38 3.97 -14.57 -3.00
CA PRO A 38 5.28 -13.92 -2.84
C PRO A 38 5.25 -12.61 -2.03
N ALA A 39 4.13 -11.92 -2.00
CA ALA A 39 4.00 -10.61 -1.36
C ALA A 39 3.41 -10.66 0.07
N HIS A 40 2.69 -11.72 0.43
CA HIS A 40 2.08 -11.86 1.76
C HIS A 40 3.06 -12.48 2.77
N LYS A 41 3.04 -11.98 4.00
CA LYS A 41 3.90 -12.44 5.11
C LYS A 41 3.13 -12.79 6.38
N SER A 42 1.92 -12.26 6.54
CA SER A 42 1.07 -12.49 7.71
C SER A 42 0.01 -13.55 7.43
N ALA A 43 -0.30 -14.39 8.41
CA ALA A 43 -1.45 -15.30 8.37
C ALA A 43 -2.79 -14.58 8.56
N GLY A 44 -2.78 -13.31 8.99
CA GLY A 44 -3.98 -12.49 9.20
C GLY A 44 -4.74 -12.18 7.90
N PHE A 45 -5.97 -11.74 8.07
CA PHE A 45 -6.81 -11.29 6.97
C PHE A 45 -6.56 -9.81 6.63
N ALA A 46 -7.04 -9.38 5.46
CA ALA A 46 -6.95 -8.00 4.98
C ALA A 46 -5.53 -7.40 5.08
N GLU A 47 -4.49 -8.20 4.84
CA GLU A 47 -3.10 -7.77 4.89
C GLU A 47 -2.83 -6.70 3.82
N LEU A 48 -2.32 -5.53 4.25
CA LEU A 48 -1.94 -4.45 3.37
C LEU A 48 -0.49 -4.62 2.90
N ILE A 49 -0.27 -4.87 1.62
CA ILE A 49 1.05 -5.19 1.06
C ILE A 49 1.81 -3.93 0.64
N CYS A 50 1.23 -3.16 -0.26
CA CYS A 50 1.92 -2.07 -0.96
C CYS A 50 2.15 -0.83 -0.07
N SER A 51 1.17 -0.45 0.74
CA SER A 51 1.17 0.77 1.54
C SER A 51 0.19 0.64 2.69
N ASN A 52 0.46 1.34 3.79
CA ASN A 52 -0.48 1.44 4.91
C ASN A 52 -1.57 2.49 4.69
N SER A 53 -1.66 3.11 3.52
CA SER A 53 -2.64 4.14 3.22
C SER A 53 -3.82 3.59 2.42
N LEU A 54 -5.01 3.84 2.91
CA LEU A 54 -6.27 3.64 2.20
C LEU A 54 -6.66 4.89 1.37
N LYS A 55 -5.68 5.71 0.98
CA LYS A 55 -5.80 6.94 0.16
C LYS A 55 -6.52 8.09 0.88
N ALA A 56 -6.82 9.15 0.13
CA ALA A 56 -7.45 10.36 0.68
C ALA A 56 -8.83 10.09 1.28
N GLU A 57 -9.17 10.87 2.30
CA GLU A 57 -10.44 10.81 3.05
C GLU A 57 -11.32 12.03 2.82
N ARG A 58 -10.79 13.05 2.17
CA ARG A 58 -11.50 14.29 1.93
C ARG A 58 -12.69 14.09 0.97
N PRO A 59 -13.87 14.65 1.26
CA PRO A 59 -15.07 14.46 0.44
C PRO A 59 -14.93 15.03 -0.98
N ASP A 60 -14.00 15.97 -1.20
CA ASP A 60 -13.70 16.57 -2.50
C ASP A 60 -12.71 15.74 -3.35
N SER A 61 -12.38 14.53 -2.91
CA SER A 61 -11.57 13.57 -3.66
C SER A 61 -12.37 12.29 -3.97
N ALA A 62 -12.12 11.66 -5.12
CA ALA A 62 -12.82 10.45 -5.52
C ALA A 62 -12.72 9.33 -4.45
N SER A 63 -11.53 9.11 -3.89
CA SER A 63 -11.34 8.10 -2.84
C SER A 63 -11.99 8.47 -1.50
N GLY A 64 -12.11 9.75 -1.18
CA GLY A 64 -12.81 10.21 0.01
C GLY A 64 -14.33 10.08 -0.15
N LEU A 65 -14.87 10.47 -1.31
CA LEU A 65 -16.29 10.30 -1.61
C LEU A 65 -16.68 8.82 -1.54
N LEU A 66 -15.91 7.92 -2.17
CA LEU A 66 -16.14 6.47 -2.09
C LEU A 66 -16.19 5.97 -0.64
N LYS A 67 -15.29 6.43 0.24
CA LYS A 67 -15.31 6.04 1.66
C LYS A 67 -16.56 6.54 2.39
N ILE A 68 -17.05 7.74 2.07
CA ILE A 68 -18.31 8.24 2.63
C ILE A 68 -19.46 7.31 2.22
N GLU A 69 -19.54 6.96 0.94
CA GLU A 69 -20.57 6.03 0.43
C GLU A 69 -20.45 4.65 1.09
N MET A 70 -19.25 4.10 1.23
CA MET A 70 -19.02 2.84 1.93
C MET A 70 -19.45 2.89 3.41
N ARG A 71 -19.14 3.98 4.13
CA ARG A 71 -19.63 4.20 5.51
C ARG A 71 -21.15 4.25 5.59
N MET A 72 -21.81 4.91 4.63
CA MET A 72 -23.27 4.92 4.55
C MET A 72 -23.88 3.55 4.30
N MET A 73 -23.11 2.65 3.67
CA MET A 73 -23.49 1.25 3.45
C MET A 73 -23.08 0.32 4.60
N GLY A 74 -22.48 0.83 5.67
CA GLY A 74 -22.07 0.04 6.85
C GLY A 74 -20.78 -0.75 6.64
N SER A 75 -19.76 -0.16 6.01
CA SER A 75 -18.46 -0.82 5.81
C SER A 75 -17.76 -1.16 7.11
N HIS A 76 -17.53 -2.43 7.37
CA HIS A 76 -16.81 -2.95 8.53
C HIS A 76 -15.31 -2.64 8.48
N LEU A 77 -14.70 -2.69 7.29
CA LEU A 77 -13.28 -2.43 7.15
C LEU A 77 -12.93 -0.96 7.38
N LEU A 78 -13.84 -0.04 7.10
CA LEU A 78 -13.63 1.36 7.45
C LEU A 78 -13.71 1.60 8.95
N ASP A 79 -14.56 0.87 9.68
CA ASP A 79 -14.61 0.91 11.15
C ASP A 79 -13.32 0.33 11.76
N ALA A 80 -12.85 -0.81 11.24
CA ALA A 80 -11.54 -1.37 11.62
C ALA A 80 -10.38 -0.39 11.33
N ALA A 81 -10.45 0.32 10.20
CA ALA A 81 -9.43 1.30 9.83
C ALA A 81 -9.40 2.51 10.79
N GLU A 82 -10.56 2.93 11.33
CA GLU A 82 -10.60 3.99 12.35
C GLU A 82 -9.89 3.57 13.64
N THR A 83 -10.05 2.33 14.08
CA THR A 83 -9.37 1.82 15.29
C THR A 83 -7.87 1.69 15.12
N ALA A 84 -7.41 1.46 13.89
CA ALA A 84 -6.01 1.28 13.53
C ALA A 84 -5.37 2.56 12.96
N ARG A 85 -6.04 3.71 13.02
CA ARG A 85 -5.65 4.97 12.37
C ARG A 85 -4.26 5.43 12.81
N VAL A 86 -3.46 5.82 11.82
CA VAL A 86 -2.18 6.51 11.98
C VAL A 86 -2.30 7.90 11.35
N ALA A 87 -1.74 8.91 12.00
CA ALA A 87 -1.79 10.29 11.52
C ALA A 87 -1.12 10.43 10.14
N ALA A 88 -1.89 10.91 9.14
CA ALA A 88 -1.46 11.03 7.74
C ALA A 88 -2.14 12.21 7.01
N GLY A 89 -2.34 13.33 7.67
CA GLY A 89 -2.98 14.53 7.10
C GLY A 89 -4.38 14.24 6.55
N GLY A 90 -4.57 14.46 5.25
CA GLY A 90 -5.87 14.21 4.59
C GLY A 90 -6.06 12.79 4.05
N ALA A 91 -5.21 11.83 4.43
CA ALA A 91 -5.32 10.43 4.04
C ALA A 91 -5.73 9.56 5.24
N LEU A 92 -6.46 8.49 4.98
CA LEU A 92 -6.67 7.41 5.94
C LEU A 92 -5.48 6.46 5.85
N ALA A 93 -4.60 6.50 6.84
CA ALA A 93 -3.52 5.52 6.99
C ALA A 93 -3.76 4.70 8.26
N VAL A 94 -3.27 3.47 8.26
CA VAL A 94 -3.49 2.53 9.37
C VAL A 94 -2.18 1.86 9.79
N ASP A 95 -2.12 1.48 11.05
CA ASP A 95 -1.18 0.48 11.53
C ASP A 95 -1.60 -0.86 10.95
N ARG A 96 -0.74 -1.47 10.12
CA ARG A 96 -1.10 -2.66 9.34
C ARG A 96 -1.43 -3.86 10.22
N ASP A 97 -0.68 -4.04 11.28
CA ASP A 97 -0.84 -5.19 12.18
C ASP A 97 -2.12 -5.04 13.01
N VAL A 98 -2.37 -3.85 13.54
CA VAL A 98 -3.60 -3.53 14.28
C VAL A 98 -4.82 -3.69 13.37
N PHE A 99 -4.75 -3.17 12.15
CA PHE A 99 -5.84 -3.28 11.18
C PHE A 99 -6.13 -4.74 10.78
N SER A 100 -5.10 -5.49 10.39
CA SER A 100 -5.25 -6.90 10.02
C SER A 100 -5.77 -7.74 11.18
N THR A 101 -5.30 -7.50 12.40
CA THR A 101 -5.78 -8.16 13.60
C THR A 101 -7.25 -7.87 13.85
N ALA A 102 -7.65 -6.60 13.80
CA ALA A 102 -9.05 -6.21 14.00
C ALA A 102 -9.98 -6.88 12.98
N VAL A 103 -9.62 -6.85 11.69
CA VAL A 103 -10.43 -7.51 10.64
C VAL A 103 -10.48 -9.02 10.83
N THR A 104 -9.35 -9.65 11.16
CA THR A 104 -9.30 -11.10 11.41
C THR A 104 -10.23 -11.48 12.54
N GLU A 105 -10.19 -10.76 13.66
CA GLU A 105 -11.06 -11.00 14.81
C GLU A 105 -12.55 -10.78 14.48
N MET A 106 -12.89 -9.75 13.71
CA MET A 106 -14.27 -9.49 13.29
C MET A 106 -14.82 -10.66 12.47
N VAL A 107 -14.03 -11.18 11.53
CA VAL A 107 -14.43 -12.31 10.67
C VAL A 107 -14.54 -13.60 11.47
N GLU A 108 -13.53 -13.93 12.29
CA GLU A 108 -13.48 -15.21 13.03
C GLU A 108 -14.53 -15.28 14.16
N LYS A 109 -14.95 -14.15 14.72
CA LYS A 109 -15.99 -14.08 15.75
C LYS A 109 -17.42 -14.06 15.19
N ASN A 110 -17.59 -13.86 13.88
CA ASN A 110 -18.92 -13.76 13.26
C ASN A 110 -19.51 -15.15 13.01
N SER A 111 -20.62 -15.46 13.68
CA SER A 111 -21.28 -16.76 13.57
C SER A 111 -21.90 -17.06 12.20
N GLY A 112 -22.06 -16.07 11.35
CA GLY A 112 -22.53 -16.21 9.96
C GLY A 112 -21.42 -16.57 8.98
N ILE A 113 -20.13 -16.61 9.43
CA ILE A 113 -18.99 -16.88 8.59
C ILE A 113 -18.27 -18.14 9.06
N THR A 114 -18.09 -19.10 8.15
CA THR A 114 -17.24 -20.26 8.34
C THR A 114 -15.94 -20.08 7.61
N VAL A 115 -14.83 -20.05 8.31
CA VAL A 115 -13.50 -19.84 7.73
C VAL A 115 -12.85 -21.18 7.38
N HIS A 116 -12.40 -21.30 6.14
CA HIS A 116 -11.64 -22.45 5.62
C HIS A 116 -10.21 -21.99 5.27
N ARG A 117 -9.22 -22.50 6.03
CA ARG A 117 -7.79 -22.19 5.81
C ARG A 117 -7.18 -23.20 4.83
N GLU A 118 -7.56 -23.08 3.55
CA GLU A 118 -7.11 -23.97 2.47
C GLU A 118 -7.07 -23.26 1.12
N GLU A 119 -6.28 -23.80 0.19
CA GLU A 119 -6.22 -23.33 -1.19
C GLU A 119 -7.43 -23.85 -1.99
N VAL A 120 -8.16 -22.95 -2.65
CA VAL A 120 -9.20 -23.32 -3.61
C VAL A 120 -8.57 -23.42 -5.00
N THR A 121 -8.64 -24.60 -5.59
CA THR A 121 -8.10 -24.89 -6.92
C THR A 121 -9.15 -25.01 -8.01
N ALA A 122 -10.44 -25.11 -7.62
CA ALA A 122 -11.57 -25.27 -8.53
C ALA A 122 -12.78 -24.45 -8.06
N LEU A 123 -13.50 -23.86 -9.02
CA LEU A 123 -14.74 -23.17 -8.76
C LEU A 123 -15.90 -24.17 -8.68
N ASP A 124 -16.71 -24.02 -7.64
CA ASP A 124 -17.89 -24.84 -7.42
C ASP A 124 -19.13 -24.11 -8.00
N GLU A 125 -19.68 -24.63 -9.07
CA GLU A 125 -20.84 -24.02 -9.75
C GLU A 125 -22.18 -24.33 -9.05
N SER A 126 -22.16 -25.13 -7.98
CA SER A 126 -23.41 -25.52 -7.27
C SER A 126 -23.95 -24.43 -6.36
N VAL A 127 -23.11 -23.46 -5.98
CA VAL A 127 -23.46 -22.33 -5.12
C VAL A 127 -22.91 -21.02 -5.72
N PRO A 128 -23.47 -19.86 -5.38
CA PRO A 128 -22.88 -18.58 -5.76
C PRO A 128 -21.46 -18.45 -5.19
N VAL A 129 -20.50 -18.06 -6.04
CA VAL A 129 -19.10 -17.88 -5.67
C VAL A 129 -18.67 -16.45 -5.95
N LEU A 130 -18.09 -15.80 -4.95
CA LEU A 130 -17.40 -14.52 -5.08
C LEU A 130 -15.89 -14.77 -5.08
N VAL A 131 -15.22 -14.51 -6.19
CA VAL A 131 -13.77 -14.59 -6.29
C VAL A 131 -13.16 -13.25 -5.90
N ALA A 132 -12.51 -13.20 -4.74
CA ALA A 132 -11.84 -12.02 -4.15
C ALA A 132 -10.36 -12.30 -3.85
N SER A 133 -9.77 -13.27 -4.57
CA SER A 133 -8.39 -13.77 -4.35
C SER A 133 -7.29 -12.78 -4.76
N GLY A 134 -7.66 -11.68 -5.42
CA GLY A 134 -6.75 -10.59 -5.77
C GLY A 134 -5.85 -10.86 -6.98
N PRO A 135 -4.97 -9.91 -7.30
CA PRO A 135 -4.18 -9.95 -8.54
C PRO A 135 -3.01 -10.95 -8.51
N LEU A 136 -2.68 -11.51 -7.35
CA LEU A 136 -1.65 -12.55 -7.17
C LEU A 136 -2.20 -13.97 -7.26
N THR A 137 -3.41 -14.13 -7.78
CA THR A 137 -3.99 -15.45 -8.01
C THR A 137 -3.20 -16.19 -9.09
N GLU A 138 -2.81 -17.43 -8.79
CA GLU A 138 -1.98 -18.27 -9.66
C GLU A 138 -2.52 -19.70 -9.77
N GLY A 139 -1.90 -20.51 -10.62
CA GLY A 139 -2.22 -21.94 -10.79
C GLY A 139 -3.63 -22.19 -11.30
N ALA A 140 -4.23 -23.30 -10.88
CA ALA A 140 -5.51 -23.80 -11.42
C ALA A 140 -6.67 -22.81 -11.27
N LEU A 141 -6.72 -22.05 -10.18
CA LEU A 141 -7.78 -21.04 -9.99
C LEU A 141 -7.64 -19.91 -11.02
N ALA A 142 -6.43 -19.43 -11.28
CA ALA A 142 -6.19 -18.40 -12.29
C ALA A 142 -6.58 -18.88 -13.70
N GLU A 143 -6.27 -20.14 -14.03
CA GLU A 143 -6.65 -20.75 -15.31
C GLU A 143 -8.18 -20.83 -15.47
N GLN A 144 -8.91 -21.20 -14.43
CA GLN A 144 -10.37 -21.23 -14.48
C GLN A 144 -10.98 -19.83 -14.63
N ILE A 145 -10.46 -18.84 -13.89
CA ILE A 145 -10.90 -17.45 -14.04
C ILE A 145 -10.66 -16.97 -15.48
N ALA A 146 -9.49 -17.28 -16.05
CA ALA A 146 -9.15 -16.94 -17.42
C ALA A 146 -10.09 -17.60 -18.42
N ALA A 147 -10.43 -18.88 -18.23
CA ALA A 147 -11.39 -19.60 -19.07
C ALA A 147 -12.78 -19.00 -19.02
N LEU A 148 -13.26 -18.61 -17.83
CA LEU A 148 -14.57 -18.00 -17.65
C LEU A 148 -14.67 -16.58 -18.21
N THR A 149 -13.61 -15.79 -18.07
CA THR A 149 -13.61 -14.37 -18.46
C THR A 149 -13.10 -14.13 -19.88
N GLY A 150 -12.48 -15.13 -20.51
CA GLY A 150 -11.79 -14.99 -21.80
C GLY A 150 -10.52 -14.14 -21.71
N SER A 151 -10.02 -13.86 -20.51
CA SER A 151 -8.85 -13.00 -20.25
C SER A 151 -7.78 -13.75 -19.49
N HIS A 152 -6.57 -13.79 -20.03
CA HIS A 152 -5.41 -14.42 -19.39
C HIS A 152 -4.58 -13.46 -18.52
N ARG A 153 -5.02 -12.22 -18.34
CA ARG A 153 -4.24 -11.18 -17.66
C ARG A 153 -4.84 -10.85 -16.30
N LEU A 154 -4.19 -11.31 -15.25
CA LEU A 154 -4.22 -10.68 -13.94
C LEU A 154 -3.02 -9.73 -13.90
N SER A 155 -3.27 -8.43 -13.77
CA SER A 155 -2.20 -7.44 -13.75
C SER A 155 -1.80 -7.17 -12.31
N PHE A 156 -0.60 -7.57 -11.95
CA PHE A 156 0.02 -7.21 -10.69
C PHE A 156 1.41 -6.63 -10.96
N PHE A 157 1.74 -5.59 -10.22
CA PHE A 157 3.09 -5.04 -10.20
C PHE A 157 3.60 -5.05 -8.75
N ASP A 158 4.65 -5.81 -8.50
CA ASP A 158 5.27 -5.91 -7.18
C ASP A 158 6.31 -4.80 -7.01
N ALA A 159 5.87 -3.64 -6.56
CA ALA A 159 6.75 -2.58 -6.13
C ALA A 159 6.34 -2.12 -4.73
N VAL A 160 7.16 -2.46 -3.76
CA VAL A 160 6.97 -2.07 -2.36
C VAL A 160 7.77 -0.79 -2.09
N ALA A 161 7.15 0.18 -1.43
CA ALA A 161 7.87 1.35 -0.95
C ALA A 161 8.71 0.98 0.28
N PRO A 162 10.00 1.40 0.35
CA PRO A 162 10.86 1.10 1.48
C PRO A 162 10.36 1.70 2.79
N ILE A 163 10.61 0.97 3.87
CA ILE A 163 10.34 1.40 5.25
C ILE A 163 11.69 1.63 5.94
N VAL A 164 11.78 2.68 6.74
CA VAL A 164 12.98 3.03 7.51
C VAL A 164 12.67 3.12 9.00
N SER A 165 13.65 2.76 9.84
CA SER A 165 13.58 2.92 11.29
C SER A 165 13.66 4.41 11.67
N ALA A 166 12.78 4.84 12.58
CA ALA A 166 12.75 6.22 13.07
C ALA A 166 14.06 6.62 13.78
N GLU A 167 14.66 5.68 14.53
CA GLU A 167 15.90 5.93 15.30
C GLU A 167 17.10 6.21 14.41
N SER A 168 17.06 5.77 13.16
CA SER A 168 18.14 5.94 12.19
C SER A 168 18.04 7.23 11.36
N LEU A 169 17.01 8.04 11.56
CA LEU A 169 16.79 9.30 10.84
C LEU A 169 17.59 10.45 11.45
N ASP A 170 18.22 11.25 10.60
CA ASP A 170 18.87 12.51 11.00
C ASP A 170 17.83 13.63 11.12
N MET A 171 17.28 13.80 12.32
CA MET A 171 16.24 14.79 12.61
C MET A 171 16.70 16.25 12.49
N GLU A 172 18.01 16.53 12.39
CA GLU A 172 18.51 17.89 12.15
C GLU A 172 18.31 18.33 10.70
N LYS A 173 18.22 17.38 9.76
CA LYS A 173 18.05 17.62 8.32
C LYS A 173 16.61 17.58 7.85
N ILE A 174 15.71 17.02 8.63
CA ILE A 174 14.30 16.86 8.28
C ILE A 174 13.39 17.70 9.18
N PHE A 175 12.14 17.89 8.78
CA PHE A 175 11.18 18.65 9.57
C PHE A 175 9.77 18.04 9.48
N ALA A 176 9.00 18.18 10.55
CA ALA A 176 7.61 17.72 10.59
C ALA A 176 6.67 18.82 10.05
N ALA A 177 5.88 18.50 9.05
CA ALA A 177 4.86 19.39 8.50
C ALA A 177 3.88 18.66 7.60
N SER A 178 2.67 19.19 7.52
CA SER A 178 1.68 18.81 6.50
C SER A 178 1.56 19.90 5.43
N ARG A 179 1.29 19.49 4.19
CA ARG A 179 1.20 20.43 3.05
C ARG A 179 0.09 21.44 3.27
N TYR A 180 0.37 22.70 2.97
CA TYR A 180 -0.55 23.83 3.12
C TYR A 180 -1.05 24.06 4.55
N GLY A 181 -0.34 23.53 5.57
CA GLY A 181 -0.78 23.61 6.96
C GLY A 181 -2.10 22.89 7.23
N ARG A 182 -2.44 21.89 6.43
CA ARG A 182 -3.67 21.10 6.59
C ARG A 182 -3.46 19.94 7.54
N GLY A 183 -4.22 19.91 8.63
CA GLY A 183 -4.04 18.93 9.72
C GLY A 183 -2.84 19.28 10.61
N GLU A 184 -2.37 18.30 11.34
CA GLU A 184 -1.17 18.39 12.18
C GLU A 184 0.10 18.13 11.35
N ALA A 185 1.27 18.21 11.99
CA ALA A 185 2.55 17.93 11.36
C ALA A 185 2.81 16.43 11.22
N ASP A 186 1.97 15.75 10.44
CA ASP A 186 1.87 14.28 10.37
C ASP A 186 2.96 13.62 9.54
N TYR A 187 3.63 14.38 8.68
CA TYR A 187 4.68 13.87 7.81
C TYR A 187 6.04 14.43 8.23
N LEU A 188 7.07 13.58 8.20
CA LEU A 188 8.43 14.04 8.17
C LEU A 188 8.81 14.38 6.72
N ASN A 189 9.51 15.49 6.53
CA ASN A 189 9.86 16.03 5.23
C ASN A 189 11.39 16.09 5.09
N CYS A 190 11.91 15.49 4.02
CA CYS A 190 13.31 15.44 3.66
C CYS A 190 13.54 16.38 2.48
N PRO A 191 13.96 17.64 2.72
CA PRO A 191 14.07 18.64 1.67
C PRO A 191 15.39 18.51 0.92
N PHE A 192 15.32 18.49 -0.40
CA PHE A 192 16.47 18.61 -1.28
C PHE A 192 16.73 20.06 -1.69
N ASN A 193 17.99 20.45 -1.76
CA ASN A 193 18.41 21.54 -2.61
C ASN A 193 18.55 21.06 -4.06
N LYS A 194 18.88 21.99 -4.99
CA LYS A 194 18.95 21.66 -6.42
C LYS A 194 20.06 20.65 -6.72
N LEU A 195 21.25 20.85 -6.18
CA LEU A 195 22.41 19.99 -6.45
C LEU A 195 22.22 18.58 -5.88
N GLU A 196 21.74 18.47 -4.66
CA GLU A 196 21.41 17.19 -4.02
C GLU A 196 20.38 16.41 -4.86
N TYR A 197 19.33 17.10 -5.34
CA TYR A 197 18.31 16.48 -6.16
C TYR A 197 18.85 15.98 -7.50
N GLU A 198 19.65 16.80 -8.20
CA GLU A 198 20.26 16.43 -9.49
C GLU A 198 21.20 15.23 -9.33
N THR A 199 21.96 15.17 -8.25
CA THR A 199 22.83 14.03 -7.94
C THR A 199 22.00 12.77 -7.65
N PHE A 200 21.01 12.88 -6.78
CA PHE A 200 20.08 11.78 -6.49
C PHE A 200 19.37 11.27 -7.76
N TYR A 201 18.87 12.17 -8.60
CA TYR A 201 18.19 11.83 -9.84
C TYR A 201 19.09 11.02 -10.79
N ASN A 202 20.33 11.44 -10.97
CA ASN A 202 21.28 10.75 -11.84
C ASN A 202 21.65 9.37 -11.29
N GLU A 203 21.86 9.23 -9.98
CA GLU A 203 22.14 7.95 -9.34
C GLU A 203 20.95 7.00 -9.42
N LEU A 204 19.72 7.51 -9.27
CA LEU A 204 18.49 6.73 -9.41
C LEU A 204 18.32 6.17 -10.82
N LEU A 205 18.62 6.97 -11.86
CA LEU A 205 18.52 6.52 -13.26
C LEU A 205 19.52 5.41 -13.60
N ASN A 206 20.71 5.45 -12.98
CA ASN A 206 21.80 4.50 -13.23
C ASN A 206 21.75 3.28 -12.29
N ALA A 207 20.82 3.23 -11.34
CA ALA A 207 20.72 2.16 -10.37
C ALA A 207 20.30 0.83 -11.00
N GLU A 208 20.86 -0.26 -10.52
CA GLU A 208 20.52 -1.59 -10.98
C GLU A 208 19.14 -2.03 -10.51
N ARG A 209 18.34 -2.53 -11.46
CA ARG A 209 16.99 -3.06 -11.19
C ARG A 209 17.01 -4.57 -10.98
N ALA A 210 16.07 -5.06 -10.19
CA ALA A 210 15.80 -6.49 -10.11
C ALA A 210 15.28 -7.00 -11.47
N PRO A 211 15.54 -8.25 -11.84
CA PRO A 211 14.93 -8.84 -13.02
C PRO A 211 13.40 -8.76 -12.91
N LEU A 212 12.74 -8.34 -13.98
CA LEU A 212 11.29 -8.42 -14.07
C LEU A 212 10.88 -9.89 -14.21
N HIS A 213 9.79 -10.28 -13.57
CA HIS A 213 9.22 -11.61 -13.77
C HIS A 213 8.53 -11.70 -15.14
N ASP A 214 8.43 -12.91 -15.73
CA ASP A 214 7.92 -13.15 -17.09
C ASP A 214 6.47 -12.69 -17.34
N PHE A 215 5.70 -12.36 -16.30
CA PHE A 215 4.35 -11.78 -16.41
C PHE A 215 4.33 -10.24 -16.50
N ASP A 216 5.47 -9.58 -16.45
CA ASP A 216 5.63 -8.12 -16.58
C ASP A 216 5.72 -7.67 -18.06
N GLY A 217 5.11 -8.41 -18.99
CA GLY A 217 4.93 -7.96 -20.37
C GLY A 217 4.34 -6.55 -20.41
N GLU A 218 4.61 -5.73 -21.43
CA GLU A 218 4.26 -4.31 -21.60
C GLU A 218 3.62 -3.67 -20.35
N LEU A 219 4.47 -3.12 -19.48
CA LEU A 219 4.12 -2.56 -18.17
C LEU A 219 3.07 -1.44 -18.29
N THR A 220 1.80 -1.80 -18.32
CA THR A 220 0.72 -0.84 -18.10
C THR A 220 0.52 -0.69 -16.59
N VAL A 221 1.45 0.01 -15.93
CA VAL A 221 1.33 0.30 -14.50
C VAL A 221 0.34 1.42 -14.26
N TYR A 222 -0.48 1.25 -13.23
CA TYR A 222 -1.27 2.35 -12.70
C TYR A 222 -0.33 3.48 -12.24
N GLU A 223 -0.54 4.71 -12.69
CA GLU A 223 0.38 5.83 -12.42
C GLU A 223 0.71 6.04 -10.94
N GLY A 224 -0.24 5.77 -10.04
CA GLY A 224 -0.05 5.89 -8.60
C GLY A 224 0.82 4.80 -7.95
N CYS A 225 1.15 3.74 -8.72
CA CYS A 225 2.01 2.63 -8.27
C CYS A 225 3.28 2.50 -9.13
N MET A 226 3.57 3.50 -9.98
CA MET A 226 4.74 3.49 -10.85
C MET A 226 6.02 3.53 -10.03
N PRO A 227 7.01 2.65 -10.31
CA PRO A 227 8.31 2.71 -9.65
C PRO A 227 8.98 4.05 -9.84
N ILE A 228 9.63 4.52 -8.79
CA ILE A 228 10.26 5.85 -8.76
C ILE A 228 11.34 5.99 -9.83
N GLU A 229 12.10 4.94 -10.13
CA GLU A 229 13.11 4.90 -11.18
C GLU A 229 12.50 4.92 -12.59
N VAL A 230 11.29 4.38 -12.77
CA VAL A 230 10.55 4.47 -14.04
C VAL A 230 10.02 5.88 -14.23
N MET A 231 9.51 6.49 -13.14
CA MET A 231 9.07 7.88 -13.14
C MET A 231 10.23 8.84 -13.45
N ALA A 232 11.42 8.61 -12.86
CA ALA A 232 12.63 9.37 -13.14
C ALA A 232 13.02 9.29 -14.63
N GLY A 233 12.89 8.14 -15.26
CA GLY A 233 13.17 7.94 -16.69
C GLY A 233 12.27 8.76 -17.62
N ARG A 234 11.16 9.31 -17.14
CA ARG A 234 10.27 10.20 -17.93
C ARG A 234 10.76 11.66 -17.98
N GLY A 235 11.77 12.01 -17.19
CA GLY A 235 12.40 13.33 -17.19
C GLY A 235 12.70 13.88 -15.80
N ALA A 236 13.69 14.77 -15.73
CA ALA A 236 14.23 15.29 -14.46
C ALA A 236 13.21 16.00 -13.55
N ASP A 237 12.17 16.58 -14.13
CA ASP A 237 11.14 17.27 -13.33
C ASP A 237 9.94 16.40 -12.98
N THR A 238 9.81 15.20 -13.56
CA THR A 238 8.64 14.36 -13.37
C THR A 238 8.38 14.07 -11.90
N MET A 239 9.41 13.67 -11.14
CA MET A 239 9.28 13.40 -9.70
C MET A 239 8.94 14.67 -8.90
N ARG A 240 9.46 15.85 -9.32
CA ARG A 240 9.20 17.14 -8.65
C ARG A 240 7.77 17.66 -8.85
N TYR A 241 7.09 17.22 -9.89
CA TYR A 241 5.65 17.46 -10.09
C TYR A 241 4.78 16.31 -9.55
N GLY A 242 5.40 15.19 -9.20
CA GLY A 242 4.81 13.98 -8.64
C GLY A 242 5.06 13.82 -7.12
N PRO A 243 5.64 12.68 -6.69
CA PRO A 243 5.82 12.34 -5.27
C PRO A 243 6.76 13.29 -4.52
N LEU A 244 7.77 13.85 -5.18
CA LEU A 244 8.74 14.76 -4.56
C LEU A 244 8.33 16.25 -4.70
N ARG A 245 7.07 16.51 -4.95
CA ARG A 245 6.57 17.88 -5.15
C ARG A 245 6.81 18.73 -3.89
N PRO A 246 7.50 19.91 -3.99
CA PRO A 246 7.77 20.75 -2.84
C PRO A 246 6.66 21.74 -2.51
N VAL A 247 5.63 21.85 -3.36
CA VAL A 247 4.56 22.84 -3.22
C VAL A 247 3.75 22.60 -1.94
N GLY A 248 3.43 23.68 -1.22
CA GLY A 248 2.71 23.63 0.04
C GLY A 248 3.57 23.36 1.26
N LEU A 249 4.91 23.23 1.08
CA LEU A 249 5.88 23.07 2.16
C LEU A 249 6.83 24.25 2.21
N ARG A 250 7.30 24.56 3.41
CA ARG A 250 8.36 25.56 3.69
C ARG A 250 9.28 24.97 4.75
N ASP A 251 10.56 24.88 4.44
CA ASP A 251 11.57 24.39 5.39
C ASP A 251 11.76 25.47 6.49
N PRO A 252 11.50 25.15 7.76
CA PRO A 252 11.61 26.12 8.84
C PRO A 252 13.06 26.60 9.09
N ARG A 253 14.07 25.82 8.67
CA ARG A 253 15.50 26.17 8.85
C ARG A 253 15.93 27.24 7.86
N THR A 254 15.42 27.23 6.64
CA THR A 254 15.77 28.18 5.58
C THR A 254 14.71 29.26 5.35
N GLY A 255 13.47 29.01 5.78
CA GLY A 255 12.32 29.85 5.48
C GLY A 255 11.86 29.75 4.02
N HIS A 256 12.46 28.88 3.21
CA HIS A 256 12.19 28.74 1.78
C HIS A 256 11.51 27.42 1.42
N ARG A 257 10.89 27.39 0.25
CA ARG A 257 10.38 26.15 -0.35
C ARG A 257 11.57 25.32 -0.84
N PRO A 258 11.66 24.00 -0.50
CA PRO A 258 12.68 23.11 -1.04
C PRO A 258 12.66 23.03 -2.57
N TRP A 259 13.75 22.61 -3.17
CA TRP A 259 13.80 22.31 -4.61
C TRP A 259 12.94 21.06 -4.94
N ALA A 260 13.11 20.01 -4.15
CA ALA A 260 12.26 18.81 -4.11
C ALA A 260 12.09 18.38 -2.66
N ASN A 261 11.12 17.53 -2.37
CA ASN A 261 10.87 17.07 -1.00
C ASN A 261 10.34 15.65 -0.95
N VAL A 262 11.02 14.77 -0.26
CA VAL A 262 10.52 13.44 0.09
C VAL A 262 9.69 13.52 1.36
N GLN A 263 8.57 12.82 1.41
CA GLN A 263 7.74 12.71 2.60
C GLN A 263 7.85 11.30 3.19
N LEU A 264 7.99 11.24 4.50
CA LEU A 264 7.93 10.01 5.27
C LEU A 264 6.62 9.99 6.05
N ARG A 265 5.90 8.89 5.98
CA ARG A 265 4.65 8.66 6.71
C ARG A 265 4.87 7.55 7.74
N ALA A 266 4.38 7.76 8.96
CA ALA A 266 4.43 6.73 9.98
C ALA A 266 3.68 5.45 9.54
N GLU A 267 4.30 4.30 9.81
CA GLU A 267 3.73 2.98 9.55
C GLU A 267 2.89 2.47 10.71
N ASN A 268 3.18 2.96 11.92
CA ASN A 268 2.52 2.55 13.14
C ASN A 268 2.23 3.74 14.05
N THR A 269 1.34 3.52 15.02
CA THR A 269 0.94 4.55 15.99
C THR A 269 2.09 4.99 16.89
N ALA A 270 3.05 4.11 17.19
CA ALA A 270 4.25 4.41 17.97
C ALA A 270 5.29 5.26 17.20
N ARG A 271 5.10 5.46 15.89
CA ARG A 271 6.00 6.20 14.99
C ARG A 271 7.45 5.70 15.02
N THR A 272 7.62 4.39 15.20
CA THR A 272 8.95 3.75 15.19
C THR A 272 9.44 3.40 13.79
N LEU A 273 8.53 3.35 12.82
CA LEU A 273 8.78 3.02 11.41
C LEU A 273 8.12 4.05 10.49
N TYR A 274 8.80 4.39 9.40
CA TYR A 274 8.32 5.34 8.40
C TYR A 274 8.42 4.77 6.99
N ASN A 275 7.34 4.90 6.23
CA ASN A 275 7.29 4.59 4.80
C ASN A 275 7.75 5.79 3.98
N ILE A 276 8.60 5.56 2.97
CA ILE A 276 9.01 6.59 2.02
C ILE A 276 7.89 6.74 0.97
N VAL A 277 7.12 7.81 1.07
CA VAL A 277 5.90 8.00 0.28
C VAL A 277 6.20 8.18 -1.21
N GLY A 278 5.60 7.31 -2.04
CA GLY A 278 5.75 7.38 -3.49
C GLY A 278 7.05 6.78 -4.03
N PHE A 279 7.74 5.99 -3.20
CA PHE A 279 8.98 5.31 -3.56
C PHE A 279 8.80 3.81 -3.81
N GLN A 280 7.68 3.42 -4.41
CA GLN A 280 7.59 2.09 -4.98
C GLN A 280 8.78 1.89 -5.92
N THR A 281 9.49 0.76 -5.79
CA THR A 281 10.74 0.57 -6.51
C THR A 281 10.99 -0.89 -6.87
N ASN A 282 11.63 -1.09 -8.00
CA ASN A 282 12.12 -2.38 -8.48
C ASN A 282 13.67 -2.45 -8.48
N LEU A 283 14.30 -1.53 -7.75
CA LEU A 283 15.75 -1.56 -7.58
C LEU A 283 16.18 -2.78 -6.76
N LYS A 284 17.35 -3.32 -7.08
CA LYS A 284 18.01 -4.32 -6.22
C LYS A 284 18.18 -3.77 -4.81
N TRP A 285 18.09 -4.61 -3.79
CA TRP A 285 18.15 -4.21 -2.38
C TRP A 285 19.38 -3.35 -2.04
N GLY A 286 20.57 -3.72 -2.54
CA GLY A 286 21.78 -2.93 -2.35
C GLY A 286 21.70 -1.54 -2.96
N GLU A 287 21.07 -1.42 -4.13
CA GLU A 287 20.86 -0.15 -4.82
C GLU A 287 19.82 0.72 -4.11
N GLN A 288 18.74 0.12 -3.59
CA GLN A 288 17.79 0.86 -2.76
C GLN A 288 18.50 1.56 -1.60
N LYS A 289 19.31 0.80 -0.85
CA LYS A 289 20.07 1.34 0.28
C LYS A 289 21.05 2.43 -0.19
N ARG A 290 21.81 2.20 -1.26
CA ARG A 290 22.79 3.15 -1.79
C ARG A 290 22.15 4.48 -2.23
N VAL A 291 21.11 4.39 -3.04
CA VAL A 291 20.49 5.56 -3.67
C VAL A 291 19.59 6.31 -2.68
N PHE A 292 18.79 5.59 -1.91
CA PHE A 292 17.87 6.26 -0.98
C PHE A 292 18.57 6.85 0.26
N SER A 293 19.76 6.38 0.60
CA SER A 293 20.61 7.06 1.60
C SER A 293 21.16 8.42 1.13
N MET A 294 20.96 8.78 -0.13
CA MET A 294 21.29 10.14 -0.61
C MET A 294 20.16 11.16 -0.32
N ILE A 295 19.02 10.71 0.15
CA ILE A 295 17.92 11.58 0.57
C ILE A 295 18.32 12.27 1.87
N PRO A 296 18.25 13.63 1.96
CA PRO A 296 18.61 14.35 3.17
C PRO A 296 17.87 13.83 4.41
N GLY A 297 18.65 13.47 5.43
CA GLY A 297 18.14 12.87 6.66
C GLY A 297 18.05 11.34 6.65
N LEU A 298 18.33 10.68 5.52
CA LEU A 298 18.37 9.22 5.38
C LEU A 298 19.78 8.65 5.16
N GLU A 299 20.82 9.43 5.35
CA GLU A 299 22.22 9.04 5.07
C GLU A 299 22.65 7.79 5.85
N HIS A 300 22.10 7.62 7.04
CA HIS A 300 22.36 6.49 7.93
C HIS A 300 21.12 5.64 8.19
N ALA A 301 20.07 5.80 7.35
CA ALA A 301 18.81 5.14 7.56
C ALA A 301 18.94 3.60 7.54
N GLU A 302 18.31 2.97 8.51
CA GLU A 302 18.12 1.53 8.56
C GLU A 302 16.86 1.18 7.78
N PHE A 303 17.05 0.51 6.64
CA PHE A 303 15.95 0.04 5.79
C PHE A 303 15.45 -1.31 6.30
N ILE A 304 14.15 -1.39 6.56
CA ILE A 304 13.46 -2.61 7.02
C ILE A 304 12.87 -3.34 5.81
N ARG A 305 13.10 -4.63 5.75
CA ARG A 305 12.62 -5.49 4.66
C ARG A 305 11.20 -5.99 4.88
#